data_212b386bc438fa211efb8b5e6f3e6023
#
_entry.id   212b386bc438fa211efb8b5e6f3e6023
#
_cell.length_a   1.000
_cell.length_b   1.000
_cell.length_c   1.000
_cell.angle_alpha   90.00
_cell.angle_beta   90.00
_cell.angle_gamma   90.00
#
_symmetry.space_group_name_H-M   'P 1'
#
loop_
_entity.id
_entity.type
_entity.pdbx_description
1 polymer ?
#
loop_
_entity_poly.entity_id
_entity_poly.type
_entity_poly.pdbx_seq_one_letter_code
_entity_poly.pdbx_strand_id
1 'polypeptide(L)'
;MVTAATASVMGRYELKRVLGKGSQGKVYLAYDPQLERDVAIKILTSSLAEFNLKGANGTPLEALTSSRLKHPNIVPIYDIGEAQLGPYLVFGYVPGRTLANELGSRQKFTLKEAAGLITTVLDAVATAHEAGVLHLDLGPRNIMMDERGKPQVMDFGLSQFVNFQREDLGLATGTLRYMAPEHFLRQELGPYTDVFALASTIYELLTGQRAIPGDSIESIQRNIVGVAVNYAPLNDIEHGEHIVRFLKGAFVMDIEDRYANARAMLDAFKVCVVAAGVADEARGTDLSHSTVDFLMRRMQHKKDFPAISSTLNDINRLAGDSNGNANADKLANVILRDLSLTSKLLTMANSSFYGSRATEVTSVSQAVVLLGVQQVRMVASSLTLFGHLKGDSEVLRDSMTKSFLSGLIARHLAQRAKLRDAEEAFIAGMCQNLGENLTIYYFPEEHDVILETARTKGLPRWKAAVDVLGCDFAMLGANVAKVWSLPQVIIEAIMGIPDGGSMAPADDQQAIRNLSVMANELCAAFVDAERDEVSDVLDTIAARYAATTELSSEYLYKLFAAAYEKLSKFAPIFEINVNSSEFCSAVQQWIALRERELAA
;
A
#
# COMPACT_ATOMS: atom_id res chain seq x y z
N MET A 1 -26.97 16.71 -61.62
CA MET A 1 -27.92 16.22 -60.62
C MET A 1 -27.15 15.33 -59.65
N VAL A 2 -26.76 15.86 -58.51
CA VAL A 2 -26.11 15.09 -57.44
C VAL A 2 -27.26 14.49 -56.66
N THR A 3 -27.41 13.20 -56.71
CA THR A 3 -28.37 12.44 -55.90
C THR A 3 -27.99 12.64 -54.41
N ALA A 4 -28.84 13.38 -53.70
CA ALA A 4 -28.79 13.46 -52.24
C ALA A 4 -28.93 12.03 -51.68
N ALA A 5 -27.87 11.50 -51.12
CA ALA A 5 -27.93 10.28 -50.33
C ALA A 5 -28.90 10.57 -49.16
N THR A 6 -30.03 9.86 -49.13
CA THR A 6 -30.98 9.92 -48.03
C THR A 6 -30.22 9.62 -46.75
N ALA A 7 -30.02 10.64 -45.92
CA ALA A 7 -29.43 10.47 -44.61
C ALA A 7 -30.31 9.48 -43.82
N SER A 8 -29.79 8.30 -43.50
CA SER A 8 -30.52 7.36 -42.65
C SER A 8 -30.59 7.92 -41.24
N VAL A 9 -31.82 8.09 -40.73
CA VAL A 9 -32.10 8.67 -39.43
C VAL A 9 -32.29 7.52 -38.42
N MET A 10 -31.71 7.67 -37.23
CA MET A 10 -31.87 6.75 -36.12
C MET A 10 -32.45 7.49 -34.90
N GLY A 11 -33.74 7.32 -34.68
CA GLY A 11 -34.43 8.21 -33.73
C GLY A 11 -34.35 9.66 -34.21
N ARG A 12 -33.76 10.56 -33.42
CA ARG A 12 -33.52 11.96 -33.78
C ARG A 12 -32.15 12.19 -34.47
N TYR A 13 -31.30 11.18 -34.50
CA TYR A 13 -29.91 11.29 -34.90
C TYR A 13 -29.72 11.07 -36.40
N GLU A 14 -28.96 11.91 -37.05
CA GLU A 14 -28.60 11.82 -38.47
C GLU A 14 -27.30 11.03 -38.63
N LEU A 15 -27.38 9.82 -39.20
CA LEU A 15 -26.19 8.98 -39.44
C LEU A 15 -25.31 9.57 -40.57
N LYS A 16 -24.03 9.79 -40.26
CA LYS A 16 -23.05 10.36 -41.20
C LYS A 16 -22.21 9.29 -41.89
N ARG A 17 -21.43 8.53 -41.13
CA ARG A 17 -20.54 7.48 -41.65
C ARG A 17 -20.30 6.36 -40.62
N VAL A 18 -19.87 5.21 -41.09
CA VAL A 18 -19.46 4.10 -40.23
C VAL A 18 -18.10 4.44 -39.62
N LEU A 19 -17.99 4.30 -38.28
CA LEU A 19 -16.75 4.41 -37.53
C LEU A 19 -16.07 3.04 -37.39
N GLY A 20 -16.89 1.98 -37.19
CA GLY A 20 -16.38 0.63 -37.01
C GLY A 20 -17.48 -0.45 -37.08
N LYS A 21 -17.04 -1.70 -37.23
CA LYS A 21 -17.90 -2.89 -37.20
C LYS A 21 -17.24 -3.92 -36.29
N GLY A 22 -17.95 -4.38 -35.28
CA GLY A 22 -17.50 -5.40 -34.33
C GLY A 22 -18.52 -6.55 -34.20
N SER A 23 -18.22 -7.51 -33.35
CA SER A 23 -19.10 -8.67 -33.06
C SER A 23 -20.43 -8.23 -32.43
N GLN A 24 -20.44 -7.19 -31.62
CA GLN A 24 -21.61 -6.68 -30.92
C GLN A 24 -22.46 -5.70 -31.75
N GLY A 25 -22.01 -5.29 -32.95
CA GLY A 25 -22.76 -4.36 -33.78
C GLY A 25 -21.90 -3.43 -34.64
N LYS A 26 -22.53 -2.37 -35.15
CA LYS A 26 -21.88 -1.34 -35.96
C LYS A 26 -21.91 0.00 -35.24
N VAL A 27 -20.82 0.74 -35.30
CA VAL A 27 -20.71 2.09 -34.74
C VAL A 27 -20.71 3.11 -35.86
N TYR A 28 -21.56 4.11 -35.74
CA TYR A 28 -21.71 5.23 -36.69
C TYR A 28 -21.33 6.55 -36.04
N LEU A 29 -20.67 7.43 -36.79
CA LEU A 29 -20.70 8.85 -36.51
C LEU A 29 -22.08 9.38 -36.89
N ALA A 30 -22.72 10.10 -36.00
CA ALA A 30 -24.02 10.72 -36.23
C ALA A 30 -24.04 12.16 -35.67
N TYR A 31 -25.03 12.92 -36.07
CA TYR A 31 -25.27 14.30 -35.62
C TYR A 31 -26.56 14.34 -34.80
N ASP A 32 -26.50 14.97 -33.63
CA ASP A 32 -27.68 15.25 -32.80
C ASP A 32 -28.16 16.69 -33.11
N PRO A 33 -29.25 16.86 -33.88
CA PRO A 33 -29.70 18.19 -34.28
C PRO A 33 -30.33 19.00 -33.13
N GLN A 34 -30.72 18.36 -32.03
CA GLN A 34 -31.27 19.05 -30.87
C GLN A 34 -30.18 19.69 -29.99
N LEU A 35 -29.02 19.05 -29.93
CA LEU A 35 -27.90 19.51 -29.12
C LEU A 35 -26.72 20.02 -29.99
N GLU A 36 -26.91 20.09 -31.30
CA GLU A 36 -25.95 20.60 -32.29
C GLU A 36 -24.54 20.02 -32.13
N ARG A 37 -24.45 18.70 -31.93
CA ARG A 37 -23.17 18.01 -31.68
C ARG A 37 -23.05 16.69 -32.41
N ASP A 38 -21.80 16.28 -32.64
CA ASP A 38 -21.47 14.95 -33.12
C ASP A 38 -21.53 13.93 -31.98
N VAL A 39 -22.05 12.73 -32.28
CA VAL A 39 -22.18 11.58 -31.36
C VAL A 39 -21.74 10.30 -32.05
N ALA A 40 -21.37 9.30 -31.27
CA ALA A 40 -21.12 7.95 -31.76
C ALA A 40 -22.34 7.05 -31.42
N ILE A 41 -22.93 6.40 -32.41
CA ILE A 41 -24.09 5.50 -32.21
C ILE A 41 -23.68 4.07 -32.48
N LYS A 42 -23.78 3.22 -31.46
CA LYS A 42 -23.56 1.77 -31.56
C LYS A 42 -24.90 1.08 -31.72
N ILE A 43 -25.14 0.51 -32.90
CA ILE A 43 -26.34 -0.31 -33.19
C ILE A 43 -26.00 -1.73 -32.78
N LEU A 44 -26.81 -2.30 -31.88
CA LEU A 44 -26.63 -3.65 -31.34
C LEU A 44 -27.24 -4.69 -32.27
N THR A 45 -26.63 -5.88 -32.33
CA THR A 45 -27.11 -6.99 -33.14
C THR A 45 -28.21 -7.82 -32.46
N SER A 46 -28.29 -7.75 -31.11
CA SER A 46 -29.26 -8.46 -30.29
C SER A 46 -30.31 -7.52 -29.71
N SER A 47 -31.47 -8.04 -29.28
CA SER A 47 -32.56 -7.22 -28.73
C SER A 47 -32.21 -6.65 -27.34
N LEU A 48 -32.84 -5.51 -26.97
CA LEU A 48 -32.67 -4.92 -25.64
C LEU A 48 -33.09 -5.88 -24.50
N ALA A 49 -33.98 -6.81 -24.77
CA ALA A 49 -34.41 -7.81 -23.81
C ALA A 49 -33.33 -8.85 -23.53
N GLU A 50 -32.54 -9.24 -24.54
CA GLU A 50 -31.40 -10.14 -24.39
C GLU A 50 -30.24 -9.49 -23.61
N PHE A 51 -30.12 -8.19 -23.69
CA PHE A 51 -29.13 -7.44 -22.91
C PHE A 51 -29.58 -7.17 -21.46
N ASN A 52 -30.76 -7.66 -21.05
CA ASN A 52 -31.32 -7.41 -19.70
C ASN A 52 -31.39 -5.92 -19.31
N LEU A 53 -31.52 -5.05 -20.32
CA LEU A 53 -31.51 -3.58 -20.20
C LEU A 53 -32.82 -3.00 -19.65
N LYS A 54 -33.79 -3.84 -19.29
CA LYS A 54 -35.06 -3.44 -18.68
C LYS A 54 -35.00 -3.73 -17.19
N GLY A 55 -34.81 -2.71 -16.37
CA GLY A 55 -35.04 -2.78 -14.93
C GLY A 55 -36.50 -3.18 -14.60
N ALA A 56 -36.79 -3.51 -13.34
CA ALA A 56 -38.09 -3.96 -12.85
C ALA A 56 -39.29 -3.07 -13.27
N ASN A 57 -39.05 -1.82 -13.64
CA ASN A 57 -40.05 -0.85 -14.08
C ASN A 57 -40.01 -0.51 -15.58
N GLY A 58 -39.30 -1.33 -16.39
CA GLY A 58 -39.18 -1.08 -17.82
C GLY A 58 -38.26 0.08 -18.22
N THR A 59 -37.62 0.74 -17.28
CA THR A 59 -36.61 1.75 -17.53
C THR A 59 -35.27 1.07 -17.87
N PRO A 60 -34.52 1.59 -18.84
CA PRO A 60 -33.19 1.09 -19.13
C PRO A 60 -32.29 1.25 -17.90
N LEU A 61 -31.89 0.13 -17.28
CA LEU A 61 -31.15 0.13 -16.01
C LEU A 61 -29.81 0.84 -16.12
N GLU A 62 -29.28 0.92 -17.30
CA GLU A 62 -27.94 1.45 -17.61
C GLU A 62 -27.86 2.94 -17.83
N ALA A 63 -28.90 3.53 -18.35
CA ALA A 63 -29.00 5.00 -18.37
C ALA A 63 -28.84 5.54 -16.93
N LEU A 64 -29.21 4.72 -15.93
CA LEU A 64 -29.03 5.02 -14.53
C LEU A 64 -27.59 4.78 -14.03
N THR A 65 -26.89 3.75 -14.51
CA THR A 65 -25.56 3.39 -13.98
C THR A 65 -24.45 4.21 -14.63
N SER A 66 -24.47 4.36 -15.94
CA SER A 66 -23.50 5.19 -16.65
C SER A 66 -23.73 6.68 -16.49
N SER A 67 -24.94 7.15 -16.22
CA SER A 67 -25.20 8.55 -15.85
C SER A 67 -24.56 8.95 -14.51
N ARG A 68 -24.19 7.96 -13.68
CA ARG A 68 -23.44 8.17 -12.42
C ARG A 68 -21.94 8.28 -12.65
N LEU A 69 -21.40 7.77 -13.78
CA LEU A 69 -19.99 7.85 -14.12
C LEU A 69 -19.67 9.22 -14.75
N LYS A 70 -19.23 10.16 -13.91
CA LYS A 70 -18.73 11.46 -14.35
C LYS A 70 -17.22 11.50 -14.19
N HIS A 71 -16.50 11.22 -15.25
CA HIS A 71 -15.05 11.32 -15.27
C HIS A 71 -14.59 11.87 -16.63
N PRO A 72 -13.61 12.79 -16.70
CA PRO A 72 -13.16 13.41 -17.96
C PRO A 72 -12.57 12.41 -18.97
N ASN A 73 -12.13 11.24 -18.48
CA ASN A 73 -11.50 10.20 -19.28
C ASN A 73 -12.37 8.94 -19.44
N ILE A 74 -13.68 9.05 -19.18
CA ILE A 74 -14.69 8.04 -19.50
C ILE A 74 -15.64 8.63 -20.54
N VAL A 75 -15.83 7.91 -21.65
CA VAL A 75 -16.77 8.31 -22.69
C VAL A 75 -18.20 8.20 -22.14
N PRO A 76 -18.95 9.31 -22.07
CA PRO A 76 -20.29 9.28 -21.51
C PRO A 76 -21.29 8.63 -22.47
N ILE A 77 -22.27 7.92 -21.91
CA ILE A 77 -23.47 7.47 -22.62
C ILE A 77 -24.53 8.57 -22.47
N TYR A 78 -25.05 9.03 -23.61
CA TYR A 78 -26.04 10.11 -23.66
C TYR A 78 -27.49 9.62 -23.77
N ASP A 79 -27.70 8.50 -24.49
CA ASP A 79 -29.03 8.01 -24.78
C ASP A 79 -29.05 6.53 -25.13
N ILE A 80 -30.20 5.90 -24.92
CA ILE A 80 -30.48 4.51 -25.31
C ILE A 80 -31.83 4.49 -26.00
N GLY A 81 -31.91 3.83 -27.14
CA GLY A 81 -33.17 3.74 -27.88
C GLY A 81 -33.31 2.48 -28.70
N GLU A 82 -34.49 2.35 -29.33
CA GLU A 82 -34.81 1.29 -30.27
C GLU A 82 -35.38 1.91 -31.55
N ALA A 83 -34.90 1.48 -32.70
CA ALA A 83 -35.34 1.98 -34.00
C ALA A 83 -35.43 0.82 -35.01
N GLN A 84 -35.80 1.12 -36.25
CA GLN A 84 -35.97 0.08 -37.29
C GLN A 84 -34.71 -0.76 -37.54
N LEU A 85 -33.53 -0.21 -37.32
CA LEU A 85 -32.23 -0.90 -37.49
C LEU A 85 -31.83 -1.73 -36.27
N GLY A 86 -32.62 -1.71 -35.20
CA GLY A 86 -32.38 -2.39 -33.94
C GLY A 86 -32.17 -1.42 -32.75
N PRO A 87 -31.86 -1.99 -31.58
CA PRO A 87 -31.51 -1.19 -30.40
C PRO A 87 -30.17 -0.48 -30.59
N TYR A 88 -30.05 0.71 -29.99
CA TYR A 88 -28.85 1.53 -30.14
C TYR A 88 -28.50 2.26 -28.85
N LEU A 89 -27.20 2.53 -28.71
CA LEU A 89 -26.60 3.32 -27.64
C LEU A 89 -25.92 4.56 -28.25
N VAL A 90 -26.10 5.71 -27.60
CA VAL A 90 -25.52 6.97 -28.04
C VAL A 90 -24.43 7.40 -27.08
N PHE A 91 -23.21 7.48 -27.57
CA PHE A 91 -22.02 7.88 -26.83
C PHE A 91 -21.51 9.25 -27.25
N GLY A 92 -20.72 9.87 -26.38
CA GLY A 92 -19.89 11.00 -26.78
C GLY A 92 -18.96 10.61 -27.93
N TYR A 93 -18.89 11.42 -28.97
CA TYR A 93 -17.92 11.20 -30.04
C TYR A 93 -16.54 11.71 -29.61
N VAL A 94 -15.54 10.84 -29.68
CA VAL A 94 -14.14 11.17 -29.41
C VAL A 94 -13.40 11.17 -30.75
N PRO A 95 -13.00 12.34 -31.27
CA PRO A 95 -12.16 12.40 -32.46
C PRO A 95 -10.76 11.88 -32.10
N GLY A 96 -10.26 10.91 -32.88
CA GLY A 96 -8.96 10.30 -32.63
C GLY A 96 -8.89 8.84 -33.07
N ARG A 97 -8.01 8.08 -32.46
CA ARG A 97 -7.74 6.66 -32.76
C ARG A 97 -7.81 5.81 -31.50
N THR A 98 -8.05 4.52 -31.66
CA THR A 98 -7.92 3.60 -30.53
C THR A 98 -6.45 3.39 -30.16
N LEU A 99 -6.18 3.07 -28.88
CA LEU A 99 -4.84 2.70 -28.42
C LEU A 99 -4.29 1.48 -29.19
N ALA A 100 -5.16 0.57 -29.63
CA ALA A 100 -4.78 -0.53 -30.51
C ALA A 100 -4.22 -0.05 -31.87
N ASN A 101 -4.80 1.02 -32.44
CA ASN A 101 -4.31 1.60 -33.68
C ASN A 101 -2.97 2.34 -33.47
N GLU A 102 -2.82 3.00 -32.32
CA GLU A 102 -1.55 3.64 -31.94
C GLU A 102 -0.44 2.60 -31.77
N LEU A 103 -0.70 1.49 -31.05
CA LEU A 103 0.25 0.39 -30.93
C LEU A 103 0.60 -0.24 -32.28
N GLY A 104 -0.36 -0.38 -33.19
CA GLY A 104 -0.11 -0.86 -34.56
C GLY A 104 0.86 0.03 -35.36
N SER A 105 0.89 1.33 -35.08
CA SER A 105 1.76 2.30 -35.77
C SER A 105 3.10 2.51 -35.07
N ARG A 106 3.14 2.55 -33.72
CA ARG A 106 4.33 2.89 -32.90
C ARG A 106 5.07 1.66 -32.38
N GLN A 107 4.46 0.49 -32.39
CA GLN A 107 4.91 -0.79 -31.82
C GLN A 107 4.93 -0.80 -30.28
N LYS A 108 5.58 0.13 -29.60
CA LYS A 108 5.63 0.21 -28.13
C LYS A 108 5.86 1.64 -27.66
N PHE A 109 5.66 1.85 -26.34
CA PHE A 109 5.94 3.09 -25.64
C PHE A 109 7.03 2.86 -24.58
N THR A 110 7.85 3.87 -24.32
CA THR A 110 8.71 3.87 -23.13
C THR A 110 7.87 4.09 -21.86
N LEU A 111 8.35 3.70 -20.69
CA LEU A 111 7.64 3.96 -19.43
C LEU A 111 7.36 5.46 -19.25
N LYS A 112 8.32 6.31 -19.59
CA LYS A 112 8.18 7.77 -19.49
C LYS A 112 7.03 8.32 -20.36
N GLU A 113 6.89 7.84 -21.59
CA GLU A 113 5.80 8.25 -22.50
C GLU A 113 4.45 7.69 -22.03
N ALA A 114 4.44 6.47 -21.50
CA ALA A 114 3.23 5.75 -21.10
C ALA A 114 2.72 6.14 -19.71
N ALA A 115 3.55 6.67 -18.83
CA ALA A 115 3.22 6.90 -17.42
C ALA A 115 1.96 7.74 -17.22
N GLY A 116 1.83 8.85 -17.93
CA GLY A 116 0.64 9.70 -17.89
C GLY A 116 -0.61 9.03 -18.44
N LEU A 117 -0.48 8.27 -19.54
CA LEU A 117 -1.56 7.50 -20.15
C LEU A 117 -2.06 6.42 -19.19
N ILE A 118 -1.14 5.60 -18.64
CA ILE A 118 -1.47 4.52 -17.72
C ILE A 118 -2.16 5.08 -16.47
N THR A 119 -1.59 6.14 -15.87
CA THR A 119 -2.17 6.80 -14.69
C THR A 119 -3.60 7.25 -14.95
N THR A 120 -3.85 7.88 -16.11
CA THR A 120 -5.16 8.40 -16.50
C THR A 120 -6.18 7.26 -16.71
N VAL A 121 -5.79 6.18 -17.39
CA VAL A 121 -6.67 5.01 -17.60
C VAL A 121 -6.99 4.31 -16.29
N LEU A 122 -6.00 4.10 -15.42
CA LEU A 122 -6.19 3.49 -14.11
C LEU A 122 -7.13 4.32 -13.22
N ASP A 123 -7.02 5.66 -13.26
CA ASP A 123 -7.89 6.56 -12.49
C ASP A 123 -9.34 6.53 -13.00
N ALA A 124 -9.53 6.51 -14.32
CA ALA A 124 -10.86 6.36 -14.92
C ALA A 124 -11.54 5.05 -14.51
N VAL A 125 -10.81 3.92 -14.57
CA VAL A 125 -11.35 2.61 -14.18
C VAL A 125 -11.55 2.54 -12.66
N ALA A 126 -10.67 3.14 -11.86
CA ALA A 126 -10.82 3.21 -10.41
C ALA A 126 -12.11 3.96 -10.02
N THR A 127 -12.40 5.09 -10.68
CA THR A 127 -13.64 5.86 -10.48
C THR A 127 -14.88 5.02 -10.82
N ALA A 128 -14.82 4.20 -11.87
CA ALA A 128 -15.90 3.29 -12.21
C ALA A 128 -16.10 2.20 -11.16
N HIS A 129 -15.02 1.59 -10.66
CA HIS A 129 -15.06 0.59 -9.58
C HIS A 129 -15.66 1.15 -8.28
N GLU A 130 -15.30 2.39 -7.92
CA GLU A 130 -15.86 3.10 -6.76
C GLU A 130 -17.36 3.38 -6.90
N ALA A 131 -17.84 3.52 -8.14
CA ALA A 131 -19.28 3.63 -8.44
C ALA A 131 -19.98 2.26 -8.57
N GLY A 132 -19.28 1.13 -8.35
CA GLY A 132 -19.81 -0.22 -8.47
C GLY A 132 -19.96 -0.70 -9.92
N VAL A 133 -19.26 -0.08 -10.87
CA VAL A 133 -19.32 -0.43 -12.31
C VAL A 133 -18.04 -1.14 -12.73
N LEU A 134 -18.18 -2.37 -13.25
CA LEU A 134 -17.09 -3.13 -13.85
C LEU A 134 -17.08 -2.90 -15.37
N HIS A 135 -15.90 -3.01 -15.98
CA HIS A 135 -15.77 -2.92 -17.44
C HIS A 135 -15.89 -4.28 -18.14
N LEU A 136 -15.13 -5.29 -17.68
CA LEU A 136 -15.09 -6.69 -18.11
C LEU A 136 -14.67 -6.96 -19.57
N ASP A 137 -14.35 -5.93 -20.35
CA ASP A 137 -13.84 -6.02 -21.72
C ASP A 137 -12.72 -4.98 -21.96
N LEU A 138 -11.87 -4.74 -20.94
CA LEU A 138 -10.76 -3.80 -21.05
C LEU A 138 -9.69 -4.33 -22.01
N GLY A 139 -9.20 -3.42 -22.82
CA GLY A 139 -8.11 -3.68 -23.76
C GLY A 139 -7.83 -2.44 -24.63
N PRO A 140 -6.75 -2.43 -25.40
CA PRO A 140 -6.37 -1.26 -26.21
C PRO A 140 -7.42 -0.82 -27.24
N ARG A 141 -8.38 -1.67 -27.60
CA ARG A 141 -9.48 -1.34 -28.53
C ARG A 141 -10.54 -0.45 -27.88
N ASN A 142 -10.69 -0.57 -26.55
CA ASN A 142 -11.70 0.15 -25.77
C ASN A 142 -11.11 1.38 -25.06
N ILE A 143 -9.92 1.82 -25.48
CA ILE A 143 -9.28 3.07 -25.06
C ILE A 143 -9.06 3.94 -26.31
N MET A 144 -9.75 5.07 -26.37
CA MET A 144 -9.56 6.09 -27.43
C MET A 144 -8.46 7.05 -27.03
N MET A 145 -7.61 7.41 -27.96
CA MET A 145 -6.66 8.53 -27.85
C MET A 145 -7.24 9.71 -28.62
N ASP A 146 -7.57 10.79 -27.94
CA ASP A 146 -8.08 12.00 -28.59
C ASP A 146 -6.96 12.70 -29.41
N GLU A 147 -7.33 13.72 -30.15
CA GLU A 147 -6.38 14.49 -30.99
C GLU A 147 -5.26 15.17 -30.20
N ARG A 148 -5.41 15.28 -28.87
CA ARG A 148 -4.41 15.84 -27.94
C ARG A 148 -3.58 14.73 -27.27
N GLY A 149 -3.79 13.47 -27.64
CA GLY A 149 -3.12 12.32 -27.04
C GLY A 149 -3.62 11.94 -25.64
N LYS A 150 -4.81 12.41 -25.22
CA LYS A 150 -5.42 12.02 -23.94
C LYS A 150 -6.24 10.75 -24.11
N PRO A 151 -6.08 9.76 -23.21
CA PRO A 151 -6.87 8.54 -23.25
C PRO A 151 -8.29 8.78 -22.74
N GLN A 152 -9.26 8.10 -23.34
CA GLN A 152 -10.65 8.01 -22.89
C GLN A 152 -11.11 6.57 -22.97
N VAL A 153 -11.55 6.01 -21.86
CA VAL A 153 -12.06 4.63 -21.77
C VAL A 153 -13.52 4.62 -22.22
N MET A 154 -13.85 3.71 -23.13
CA MET A 154 -15.19 3.60 -23.69
C MET A 154 -15.82 2.23 -23.40
N ASP A 155 -17.11 2.12 -23.64
CA ASP A 155 -17.91 0.87 -23.51
C ASP A 155 -18.01 0.30 -22.08
N PHE A 156 -17.98 1.14 -21.04
CA PHE A 156 -18.23 0.72 -19.65
C PHE A 156 -19.62 0.08 -19.47
N GLY A 157 -19.65 -1.00 -18.70
CA GLY A 157 -20.89 -1.61 -18.23
C GLY A 157 -21.63 -2.48 -19.26
N LEU A 158 -21.25 -2.42 -20.54
CA LEU A 158 -21.94 -3.20 -21.57
C LEU A 158 -21.76 -4.71 -21.38
N SER A 159 -20.63 -5.14 -20.85
CA SER A 159 -20.30 -6.56 -20.64
C SER A 159 -21.04 -7.19 -19.46
N GLN A 160 -21.50 -6.41 -18.49
CA GLN A 160 -22.29 -6.89 -17.35
C GLN A 160 -23.70 -7.35 -17.76
N PHE A 161 -24.21 -6.80 -18.85
CA PHE A 161 -25.56 -7.05 -19.33
C PHE A 161 -25.63 -8.07 -20.45
N VAL A 162 -24.54 -8.29 -21.13
CA VAL A 162 -24.41 -9.46 -21.99
C VAL A 162 -24.25 -10.66 -21.05
N ASN A 163 -25.35 -11.39 -20.82
CA ASN A 163 -25.25 -12.74 -20.29
C ASN A 163 -24.27 -13.46 -21.21
N PHE A 164 -23.01 -13.57 -20.77
CA PHE A 164 -22.02 -14.43 -21.39
C PHE A 164 -22.49 -15.88 -21.21
N GLN A 165 -23.55 -16.28 -21.95
CA GLN A 165 -23.84 -17.66 -22.17
C GLN A 165 -22.69 -18.19 -23.03
N ARG A 166 -21.88 -18.99 -22.40
CA ARG A 166 -20.56 -19.49 -22.81
C ARG A 166 -20.50 -20.23 -24.13
N GLU A 167 -21.65 -20.52 -24.74
CA GLU A 167 -21.75 -21.27 -25.98
C GLU A 167 -21.59 -20.40 -27.24
N ASP A 168 -21.77 -19.08 -27.13
CA ASP A 168 -21.67 -18.13 -28.23
C ASP A 168 -20.38 -17.29 -28.25
N LEU A 169 -19.33 -17.75 -27.58
CA LEU A 169 -18.01 -17.13 -27.68
C LEU A 169 -17.41 -17.36 -29.09
N GLY A 170 -18.01 -16.73 -30.11
CA GLY A 170 -17.34 -16.39 -31.36
C GLY A 170 -16.21 -15.41 -31.06
N LEU A 171 -15.39 -15.74 -30.05
CA LEU A 171 -14.29 -14.94 -29.55
C LEU A 171 -13.26 -14.79 -30.66
N ALA A 172 -13.21 -13.59 -31.24
CA ALA A 172 -12.01 -13.20 -31.96
C ALA A 172 -10.82 -13.42 -30.99
N THR A 173 -9.85 -14.22 -31.40
CA THR A 173 -8.61 -14.50 -30.65
C THR A 173 -7.97 -13.26 -30.01
N GLY A 174 -8.30 -12.06 -30.52
CA GLY A 174 -7.80 -10.78 -30.03
C GLY A 174 -8.34 -10.32 -28.69
N THR A 175 -9.61 -10.58 -28.35
CA THR A 175 -10.24 -10.17 -27.08
C THR A 175 -9.89 -11.16 -25.96
N LEU A 176 -9.77 -12.45 -26.30
CA LEU A 176 -9.49 -13.53 -25.37
C LEU A 176 -8.24 -13.27 -24.52
N ARG A 177 -7.23 -12.64 -25.08
CA ARG A 177 -5.91 -12.44 -24.45
C ARG A 177 -5.86 -11.43 -23.30
N TYR A 178 -6.94 -10.69 -23.09
CA TYR A 178 -7.08 -9.75 -21.96
C TYR A 178 -7.99 -10.29 -20.86
N MET A 179 -8.67 -11.42 -21.11
CA MET A 179 -9.57 -12.03 -20.14
C MET A 179 -8.78 -12.59 -18.96
N ALA A 180 -9.34 -12.46 -17.77
CA ALA A 180 -8.78 -13.00 -16.54
C ALA A 180 -9.15 -14.47 -16.34
N PRO A 181 -8.40 -15.25 -15.53
CA PRO A 181 -8.66 -16.66 -15.26
C PRO A 181 -10.09 -16.99 -14.83
N GLU A 182 -10.69 -16.14 -13.98
CA GLU A 182 -12.03 -16.30 -13.44
C GLU A 182 -13.13 -16.37 -14.51
N HIS A 183 -12.92 -15.79 -15.70
CA HIS A 183 -13.83 -15.96 -16.84
C HIS A 183 -13.97 -17.44 -17.29
N PHE A 184 -12.91 -18.23 -17.11
CA PHE A 184 -12.86 -19.65 -17.52
C PHE A 184 -13.14 -20.60 -16.37
N LEU A 185 -12.85 -20.18 -15.11
CA LEU A 185 -12.98 -21.01 -13.93
C LEU A 185 -14.38 -20.98 -13.28
N ARG A 186 -15.31 -20.24 -13.86
CA ARG A 186 -16.68 -20.04 -13.32
C ARG A 186 -16.70 -19.41 -11.93
N GLN A 187 -15.72 -18.57 -11.64
CA GLN A 187 -15.66 -17.77 -10.42
C GLN A 187 -16.45 -16.46 -10.60
N GLU A 188 -16.71 -15.78 -9.49
CA GLU A 188 -17.33 -14.47 -9.49
C GLU A 188 -16.42 -13.45 -10.17
N LEU A 189 -17.00 -12.55 -10.98
CA LEU A 189 -16.28 -11.48 -11.63
C LEU A 189 -16.34 -10.23 -10.74
N GLY A 190 -15.22 -9.56 -10.58
CA GLY A 190 -15.09 -8.40 -9.71
C GLY A 190 -14.14 -7.34 -10.25
N PRO A 191 -13.86 -6.29 -9.49
CA PRO A 191 -12.90 -5.25 -9.88
C PRO A 191 -11.49 -5.82 -10.18
N TYR A 192 -11.10 -6.89 -9.52
CA TYR A 192 -9.85 -7.63 -9.75
C TYR A 192 -9.77 -8.28 -11.15
N THR A 193 -10.93 -8.51 -11.80
CA THR A 193 -11.00 -9.02 -13.18
C THR A 193 -10.51 -7.96 -14.16
N ASP A 194 -10.95 -6.71 -13.99
CA ASP A 194 -10.47 -5.58 -14.80
C ASP A 194 -8.99 -5.27 -14.57
N VAL A 195 -8.47 -5.52 -13.36
CA VAL A 195 -7.03 -5.39 -13.03
C VAL A 195 -6.16 -6.30 -13.92
N PHE A 196 -6.56 -7.54 -14.14
CA PHE A 196 -5.83 -8.45 -15.02
C PHE A 196 -5.83 -7.96 -16.48
N ALA A 197 -6.95 -7.44 -16.96
CA ALA A 197 -7.08 -6.88 -18.30
C ALA A 197 -6.24 -5.59 -18.48
N LEU A 198 -6.21 -4.73 -17.45
CA LEU A 198 -5.35 -3.55 -17.40
C LEU A 198 -3.87 -3.93 -17.43
N ALA A 199 -3.46 -4.94 -16.65
CA ALA A 199 -2.09 -5.44 -16.65
C ALA A 199 -1.68 -5.95 -18.04
N SER A 200 -2.56 -6.71 -18.71
CA SER A 200 -2.34 -7.19 -20.07
C SER A 200 -2.19 -6.04 -21.07
N THR A 201 -2.99 -4.98 -20.91
CA THR A 201 -2.94 -3.78 -21.73
C THR A 201 -1.62 -3.01 -21.50
N ILE A 202 -1.22 -2.82 -20.25
CA ILE A 202 0.01 -2.11 -19.88
C ILE A 202 1.24 -2.89 -20.36
N TYR A 203 1.24 -4.21 -20.19
CA TYR A 203 2.31 -5.07 -20.71
C TYR A 203 2.49 -4.88 -22.22
N GLU A 204 1.38 -4.95 -23.00
CA GLU A 204 1.43 -4.74 -24.45
C GLU A 204 1.89 -3.34 -24.83
N LEU A 205 1.44 -2.33 -24.10
CA LEU A 205 1.85 -0.93 -24.31
C LEU A 205 3.38 -0.76 -24.20
N LEU A 206 4.00 -1.39 -23.21
CA LEU A 206 5.42 -1.24 -22.90
C LEU A 206 6.33 -2.15 -23.74
N THR A 207 5.85 -3.34 -24.12
CA THR A 207 6.65 -4.35 -24.82
C THR A 207 6.34 -4.45 -26.32
N GLY A 208 5.14 -4.02 -26.75
CA GLY A 208 4.60 -4.30 -28.07
C GLY A 208 4.17 -5.75 -28.30
N GLN A 209 4.21 -6.58 -27.24
CA GLN A 209 3.90 -8.00 -27.28
C GLN A 209 2.71 -8.33 -26.38
N ARG A 210 2.15 -9.52 -26.57
CA ARG A 210 1.08 -10.04 -25.71
C ARG A 210 1.65 -10.63 -24.42
N ALA A 211 1.03 -10.31 -23.27
CA ALA A 211 1.46 -10.86 -21.98
C ALA A 211 1.29 -12.38 -21.91
N ILE A 212 0.17 -12.89 -22.42
CA ILE A 212 -0.17 -14.30 -22.44
C ILE A 212 0.12 -14.88 -23.85
N PRO A 213 1.07 -15.81 -23.97
CA PRO A 213 1.39 -16.46 -25.24
C PRO A 213 0.33 -17.47 -25.67
N GLY A 214 0.37 -17.93 -26.92
CA GLY A 214 -0.45 -19.00 -27.47
C GLY A 214 -0.88 -18.74 -28.91
N ASP A 215 -0.96 -19.80 -29.71
CA ASP A 215 -1.27 -19.76 -31.14
C ASP A 215 -2.70 -20.26 -31.48
N SER A 216 -3.35 -20.94 -30.52
CA SER A 216 -4.74 -21.40 -30.63
C SER A 216 -5.56 -20.90 -29.44
N ILE A 217 -6.91 -20.94 -29.60
CA ILE A 217 -7.85 -20.57 -28.53
C ILE A 217 -7.60 -21.43 -27.28
N GLU A 218 -7.42 -22.72 -27.45
CA GLU A 218 -7.21 -23.69 -26.35
C GLU A 218 -5.86 -23.42 -25.64
N SER A 219 -4.80 -23.10 -26.38
CA SER A 219 -3.50 -22.78 -25.79
C SER A 219 -3.54 -21.47 -25.01
N ILE A 220 -4.21 -20.44 -25.54
CA ILE A 220 -4.40 -19.17 -24.87
C ILE A 220 -5.21 -19.34 -23.58
N GLN A 221 -6.33 -20.07 -23.62
CA GLN A 221 -7.16 -20.34 -22.44
C GLN A 221 -6.37 -21.07 -21.34
N ARG A 222 -5.61 -22.10 -21.71
CA ARG A 222 -4.77 -22.85 -20.78
C ARG A 222 -3.73 -21.93 -20.13
N ASN A 223 -3.10 -21.08 -20.92
CA ASN A 223 -2.07 -20.16 -20.43
C ASN A 223 -2.66 -19.03 -19.57
N ILE A 224 -3.88 -18.58 -19.85
CA ILE A 224 -4.61 -17.63 -18.97
C ILE A 224 -4.89 -18.28 -17.62
N VAL A 225 -5.47 -19.49 -17.62
CA VAL A 225 -5.80 -20.20 -16.37
C VAL A 225 -4.54 -20.52 -15.57
N GLY A 226 -3.41 -20.81 -16.20
CA GLY A 226 -2.12 -21.02 -15.54
C GLY A 226 -1.34 -19.73 -15.25
N VAL A 227 -1.86 -18.56 -15.59
CA VAL A 227 -1.19 -17.25 -15.49
C VAL A 227 0.24 -17.30 -16.07
N ALA A 228 0.37 -17.92 -17.25
CA ALA A 228 1.66 -18.12 -17.93
C ALA A 228 2.12 -16.83 -18.64
N VAL A 229 2.58 -15.85 -17.87
CA VAL A 229 3.08 -14.56 -18.37
C VAL A 229 4.56 -14.67 -18.74
N ASN A 230 4.93 -14.17 -19.92
CA ASN A 230 6.32 -14.09 -20.34
C ASN A 230 6.92 -12.74 -19.90
N TYR A 231 7.70 -12.72 -18.84
CA TYR A 231 8.35 -11.50 -18.34
C TYR A 231 9.67 -11.14 -19.05
N ALA A 232 10.23 -12.02 -19.90
CA ALA A 232 11.51 -11.78 -20.56
C ALA A 232 11.56 -10.45 -21.37
N PRO A 233 10.53 -10.07 -22.17
CA PRO A 233 10.55 -8.81 -22.91
C PRO A 233 10.60 -7.55 -22.04
N LEU A 234 10.20 -7.64 -20.78
CA LEU A 234 10.26 -6.53 -19.82
C LEU A 234 11.66 -6.30 -19.27
N ASN A 235 12.51 -7.36 -19.23
CA ASN A 235 13.90 -7.21 -18.76
C ASN A 235 14.78 -6.40 -19.73
N ASP A 236 14.35 -6.28 -20.99
CA ASP A 236 15.07 -5.57 -22.05
C ASP A 236 14.67 -4.09 -22.15
N ILE A 237 13.75 -3.62 -21.31
CA ILE A 237 13.32 -2.23 -21.29
C ILE A 237 13.87 -1.49 -20.08
N GLU A 238 14.06 -0.18 -20.24
CA GLU A 238 14.50 0.68 -19.13
C GLU A 238 13.54 0.57 -17.93
N HIS A 239 14.09 0.37 -16.74
CA HIS A 239 13.34 0.17 -15.49
C HIS A 239 12.46 -1.10 -15.47
N GLY A 240 12.79 -2.10 -16.28
CA GLY A 240 12.01 -3.34 -16.43
C GLY A 240 11.76 -4.08 -15.11
N GLU A 241 12.72 -4.07 -14.19
CA GLU A 241 12.60 -4.68 -12.86
C GLU A 241 11.42 -4.11 -12.04
N HIS A 242 11.22 -2.78 -12.06
CA HIS A 242 10.11 -2.13 -11.37
C HIS A 242 8.77 -2.46 -12.03
N ILE A 243 8.76 -2.52 -13.38
CA ILE A 243 7.57 -2.87 -14.16
C ILE A 243 7.18 -4.34 -13.92
N VAL A 244 8.15 -5.26 -13.91
CA VAL A 244 7.92 -6.68 -13.61
C VAL A 244 7.30 -6.83 -12.23
N ARG A 245 7.85 -6.16 -11.21
CA ARG A 245 7.30 -6.19 -9.84
C ARG A 245 5.86 -5.68 -9.79
N PHE A 246 5.59 -4.55 -10.42
CA PHE A 246 4.23 -3.98 -10.52
C PHE A 246 3.26 -4.96 -11.20
N LEU A 247 3.63 -5.52 -12.35
CA LEU A 247 2.76 -6.42 -13.10
C LEU A 247 2.56 -7.78 -12.41
N LYS A 248 3.54 -8.27 -11.64
CA LYS A 248 3.38 -9.49 -10.83
C LYS A 248 2.25 -9.37 -9.81
N GLY A 249 2.01 -8.18 -9.23
CA GLY A 249 0.87 -7.96 -8.33
C GLY A 249 -0.51 -7.97 -9.01
N ALA A 250 -0.55 -7.90 -10.35
CA ALA A 250 -1.79 -7.98 -11.12
C ALA A 250 -1.99 -9.35 -11.79
N PHE A 251 -0.89 -10.03 -12.19
CA PHE A 251 -0.91 -11.35 -12.78
C PHE A 251 -0.77 -12.44 -11.71
N VAL A 252 -1.76 -12.53 -10.83
CA VAL A 252 -1.85 -13.53 -9.76
C VAL A 252 -3.09 -14.38 -9.96
N MET A 253 -2.97 -15.71 -9.71
CA MET A 253 -4.07 -16.65 -9.85
C MET A 253 -5.09 -16.45 -8.72
N ASP A 254 -4.59 -16.34 -7.48
CA ASP A 254 -5.42 -16.09 -6.31
C ASP A 254 -5.88 -14.63 -6.32
N ILE A 255 -7.19 -14.43 -6.34
CA ILE A 255 -7.80 -13.09 -6.36
C ILE A 255 -7.55 -12.30 -5.06
N GLU A 256 -7.30 -13.00 -3.94
CA GLU A 256 -6.98 -12.35 -2.64
C GLU A 256 -5.56 -11.73 -2.65
N ASP A 257 -4.65 -12.28 -3.45
CA ASP A 257 -3.28 -11.78 -3.60
C ASP A 257 -3.14 -10.77 -4.75
N ARG A 258 -4.15 -10.65 -5.62
CA ARG A 258 -4.18 -9.68 -6.72
C ARG A 258 -4.55 -8.29 -6.20
N TYR A 259 -4.17 -7.22 -6.91
CA TYR A 259 -4.73 -5.89 -6.61
C TYR A 259 -6.27 -5.96 -6.60
N ALA A 260 -6.87 -5.55 -5.49
CA ALA A 260 -8.31 -5.71 -5.27
C ALA A 260 -9.17 -4.93 -6.29
N ASN A 261 -8.64 -3.82 -6.83
CA ASN A 261 -9.32 -2.95 -7.80
C ASN A 261 -8.31 -2.03 -8.53
N ALA A 262 -8.81 -1.24 -9.48
CA ALA A 262 -7.98 -0.31 -10.25
C ALA A 262 -7.37 0.82 -9.40
N ARG A 263 -7.96 1.20 -8.26
CA ARG A 263 -7.38 2.20 -7.34
C ARG A 263 -6.10 1.64 -6.69
N ALA A 264 -6.15 0.42 -6.19
CA ALA A 264 -4.98 -0.25 -5.64
C ALA A 264 -3.87 -0.44 -6.70
N MET A 265 -4.25 -0.78 -7.94
CA MET A 265 -3.32 -0.89 -9.06
C MET A 265 -2.71 0.46 -9.45
N LEU A 266 -3.49 1.56 -9.44
CA LEU A 266 -3.01 2.92 -9.69
C LEU A 266 -1.97 3.34 -8.66
N ASP A 267 -2.23 3.08 -7.39
CA ASP A 267 -1.32 3.43 -6.31
C ASP A 267 -0.01 2.64 -6.44
N ALA A 268 -0.07 1.34 -6.77
CA ALA A 268 1.12 0.53 -7.07
C ALA A 268 1.89 1.03 -8.31
N PHE A 269 1.18 1.51 -9.35
CA PHE A 269 1.82 2.07 -10.52
C PHE A 269 2.56 3.38 -10.21
N LYS A 270 1.99 4.24 -9.37
CA LYS A 270 2.68 5.46 -8.91
C LYS A 270 3.99 5.11 -8.20
N VAL A 271 3.99 4.07 -7.35
CA VAL A 271 5.22 3.56 -6.73
C VAL A 271 6.24 3.10 -7.79
N CYS A 272 5.79 2.33 -8.78
CA CYS A 272 6.64 1.88 -9.88
C CYS A 272 7.29 3.06 -10.61
N VAL A 273 6.54 4.11 -10.92
CA VAL A 273 7.03 5.31 -11.65
C VAL A 273 8.02 6.12 -10.81
N VAL A 274 7.81 6.23 -9.50
CA VAL A 274 8.74 6.88 -8.57
C VAL A 274 10.04 6.08 -8.47
N ALA A 275 9.95 4.77 -8.23
CA ALA A 275 11.11 3.89 -8.12
C ALA A 275 11.94 3.86 -9.41
N ALA A 276 11.28 4.00 -10.57
CA ALA A 276 11.93 4.13 -11.87
C ALA A 276 12.53 5.54 -12.14
N GLY A 277 12.37 6.51 -11.25
CA GLY A 277 12.85 7.87 -11.45
C GLY A 277 12.20 8.64 -12.61
N VAL A 278 11.03 8.18 -13.07
CA VAL A 278 10.30 8.76 -14.22
C VAL A 278 9.35 9.88 -13.79
N ALA A 279 9.04 9.99 -12.49
CA ALA A 279 8.21 11.05 -11.94
C ALA A 279 8.97 12.39 -11.88
N ASP A 280 8.34 13.49 -12.26
CA ASP A 280 8.89 14.84 -12.07
C ASP A 280 9.08 15.13 -10.56
N GLU A 281 10.27 15.59 -10.17
CA GLU A 281 10.63 15.93 -8.78
C GLU A 281 9.67 16.95 -8.12
N ALA A 282 8.99 17.77 -8.90
CA ALA A 282 8.02 18.76 -8.43
C ALA A 282 6.73 18.16 -7.80
N ARG A 283 6.50 16.83 -7.94
CA ARG A 283 5.34 16.10 -7.39
C ARG A 283 5.70 15.12 -6.28
N GLY A 284 6.95 15.12 -5.81
CA GLY A 284 7.48 14.10 -4.90
C GLY A 284 6.71 13.95 -3.59
N THR A 285 6.27 15.05 -2.96
CA THR A 285 5.54 15.01 -1.68
C THR A 285 4.13 14.42 -1.82
N ASP A 286 3.45 14.68 -2.93
CA ASP A 286 2.08 14.17 -3.17
C ASP A 286 2.11 12.67 -3.55
N LEU A 287 3.15 12.24 -4.26
CA LEU A 287 3.38 10.84 -4.63
C LEU A 287 3.77 9.97 -3.43
N SER A 288 4.59 10.48 -2.51
CA SER A 288 4.98 9.76 -1.29
C SER A 288 3.77 9.47 -0.38
N HIS A 289 2.86 10.42 -0.22
CA HIS A 289 1.61 10.22 0.52
C HIS A 289 0.71 9.18 -0.16
N SER A 290 0.59 9.23 -1.48
CA SER A 290 -0.17 8.24 -2.26
C SER A 290 0.41 6.82 -2.14
N THR A 291 1.74 6.69 -2.05
CA THR A 291 2.42 5.39 -1.84
C THR A 291 2.14 4.83 -0.46
N VAL A 292 2.25 5.66 0.57
CA VAL A 292 1.93 5.25 1.93
C VAL A 292 0.47 4.82 2.05
N ASP A 293 -0.46 5.56 1.45
CA ASP A 293 -1.88 5.19 1.40
C ASP A 293 -2.10 3.84 0.70
N PHE A 294 -1.34 3.54 -0.33
CA PHE A 294 -1.38 2.24 -1.00
C PHE A 294 -0.91 1.10 -0.08
N LEU A 295 0.26 1.26 0.56
CA LEU A 295 0.77 0.27 1.51
C LEU A 295 -0.18 0.07 2.70
N MET A 296 -0.77 1.17 3.20
CA MET A 296 -1.79 1.13 4.24
C MET A 296 -3.01 0.30 3.83
N ARG A 297 -3.51 0.47 2.60
CA ARG A 297 -4.64 -0.33 2.08
C ARG A 297 -4.27 -1.80 1.96
N ARG A 298 -3.07 -2.15 1.46
CA ARG A 298 -2.60 -3.54 1.44
C ARG A 298 -2.58 -4.17 2.84
N MET A 299 -2.13 -3.43 3.85
CA MET A 299 -2.17 -3.89 5.25
C MET A 299 -3.61 -4.05 5.77
N GLN A 300 -4.53 -3.13 5.42
CA GLN A 300 -5.93 -3.18 5.85
C GLN A 300 -6.68 -4.43 5.35
N HIS A 301 -6.25 -5.02 4.24
CA HIS A 301 -6.80 -6.28 3.71
C HIS A 301 -6.26 -7.53 4.42
N LYS A 302 -5.21 -7.42 5.22
CA LYS A 302 -4.71 -8.53 6.06
C LYS A 302 -5.57 -8.66 7.31
N LYS A 303 -5.91 -9.92 7.69
CA LYS A 303 -6.93 -10.23 8.74
C LYS A 303 -6.68 -9.57 10.10
N ASP A 304 -5.43 -9.36 10.46
CA ASP A 304 -5.00 -8.88 11.78
C ASP A 304 -4.89 -7.35 11.86
N PHE A 305 -4.55 -6.65 10.76
CA PHE A 305 -4.34 -5.21 10.78
C PHE A 305 -5.57 -4.39 11.23
N PRO A 306 -6.81 -4.66 10.77
CA PRO A 306 -8.00 -3.96 11.26
C PRO A 306 -8.26 -4.18 12.74
N ALA A 307 -8.02 -5.39 13.26
CA ALA A 307 -8.21 -5.72 14.67
C ALA A 307 -7.20 -4.97 15.56
N ILE A 308 -5.92 -4.95 15.17
CA ILE A 308 -4.86 -4.18 15.83
C ILE A 308 -5.21 -2.69 15.83
N SER A 309 -5.57 -2.16 14.68
CA SER A 309 -5.91 -0.74 14.51
C SER A 309 -7.10 -0.34 15.38
N SER A 310 -8.14 -1.17 15.47
CA SER A 310 -9.29 -0.93 16.33
C SER A 310 -8.90 -0.88 17.79
N THR A 311 -8.16 -1.89 18.27
CA THR A 311 -7.73 -1.99 19.66
C THR A 311 -6.82 -0.82 20.08
N LEU A 312 -5.83 -0.49 19.24
CA LEU A 312 -4.93 0.63 19.50
C LEU A 312 -5.67 1.98 19.50
N ASN A 313 -6.60 2.17 18.57
CA ASN A 313 -7.42 3.38 18.55
C ASN A 313 -8.30 3.51 19.79
N ASP A 314 -8.92 2.41 20.23
CA ASP A 314 -9.74 2.40 21.44
C ASP A 314 -8.89 2.77 22.70
N ILE A 315 -7.69 2.19 22.82
CA ILE A 315 -6.77 2.51 23.90
C ILE A 315 -6.31 3.97 23.85
N ASN A 316 -5.92 4.48 22.66
CA ASN A 316 -5.29 5.79 22.54
C ASN A 316 -6.28 6.96 22.55
N ARG A 317 -7.49 6.81 22.03
CA ARG A 317 -8.54 7.87 22.05
C ARG A 317 -9.04 8.20 23.46
N LEU A 318 -9.03 7.22 24.37
CA LEU A 318 -9.52 7.41 25.74
C LEU A 318 -8.68 8.40 26.57
N ALA A 319 -7.55 8.86 26.07
CA ALA A 319 -6.64 9.77 26.79
C ALA A 319 -6.83 11.25 26.45
N GLY A 320 -7.59 11.59 25.41
CA GLY A 320 -7.76 12.98 24.93
C GLY A 320 -8.79 13.82 25.69
N ASP A 321 -9.64 13.20 26.49
CA ASP A 321 -10.71 13.90 27.22
C ASP A 321 -10.28 14.26 28.65
N SER A 322 -10.53 15.50 29.05
CA SER A 322 -10.13 16.12 30.33
C SER A 322 -10.79 15.54 31.60
N ASN A 323 -11.61 14.49 31.49
CA ASN A 323 -12.32 13.85 32.61
C ASN A 323 -11.59 12.60 33.14
N GLY A 324 -10.58 12.80 33.97
CA GLY A 324 -9.63 11.78 34.43
C GLY A 324 -10.20 10.45 34.96
N ASN A 325 -11.26 10.44 35.80
CA ASN A 325 -11.80 9.20 36.37
C ASN A 325 -12.67 8.40 35.39
N ALA A 326 -13.47 9.08 34.54
CA ALA A 326 -14.31 8.40 33.55
C ALA A 326 -13.47 7.68 32.47
N ASN A 327 -12.27 8.16 32.21
CA ASN A 327 -11.34 7.56 31.26
C ASN A 327 -10.57 6.37 31.81
N ALA A 328 -10.28 6.33 33.12
CA ALA A 328 -9.66 5.20 33.79
C ALA A 328 -10.50 3.93 33.70
N ASP A 329 -11.80 4.04 33.98
CA ASP A 329 -12.75 2.91 33.90
C ASP A 329 -12.94 2.43 32.45
N LYS A 330 -13.02 3.35 31.50
CA LYS A 330 -13.15 3.01 30.07
C LYS A 330 -11.89 2.29 29.56
N LEU A 331 -10.71 2.78 29.90
CA LEU A 331 -9.44 2.14 29.55
C LEU A 331 -9.33 0.75 30.16
N ALA A 332 -9.67 0.60 31.44
CA ALA A 332 -9.70 -0.70 32.09
C ALA A 332 -10.65 -1.67 31.38
N ASN A 333 -11.83 -1.22 30.99
CA ASN A 333 -12.81 -2.04 30.26
C ASN A 333 -12.32 -2.46 28.87
N VAL A 334 -11.58 -1.62 28.13
CA VAL A 334 -10.99 -2.00 26.85
C VAL A 334 -9.93 -3.07 27.06
N ILE A 335 -9.03 -2.90 28.04
CA ILE A 335 -7.96 -3.84 28.34
C ILE A 335 -8.53 -5.19 28.80
N LEU A 336 -9.57 -5.19 29.64
CA LEU A 336 -10.21 -6.40 30.17
C LEU A 336 -10.92 -7.25 29.10
N ARG A 337 -11.19 -6.73 27.92
CA ARG A 337 -11.74 -7.51 26.80
C ARG A 337 -10.72 -8.50 26.22
N ASP A 338 -9.43 -8.23 26.40
CA ASP A 338 -8.33 -9.10 25.97
C ASP A 338 -7.62 -9.69 27.20
N LEU A 339 -7.85 -10.99 27.43
CA LEU A 339 -7.25 -11.71 28.57
C LEU A 339 -5.71 -11.75 28.50
N SER A 340 -5.16 -11.88 27.27
CA SER A 340 -3.71 -11.90 27.06
C SER A 340 -3.09 -10.54 27.41
N LEU A 341 -3.70 -9.46 26.90
CA LEU A 341 -3.28 -8.10 27.21
C LEU A 341 -3.39 -7.79 28.71
N THR A 342 -4.50 -8.19 29.34
CA THR A 342 -4.71 -8.04 30.79
C THR A 342 -3.61 -8.73 31.59
N SER A 343 -3.34 -10.00 31.31
CA SER A 343 -2.31 -10.78 31.99
C SER A 343 -0.92 -10.16 31.86
N LYS A 344 -0.54 -9.78 30.64
CA LYS A 344 0.75 -9.14 30.35
C LYS A 344 0.90 -7.78 31.04
N LEU A 345 -0.17 -6.97 31.04
CA LEU A 345 -0.19 -5.69 31.74
C LEU A 345 0.04 -5.87 33.24
N LEU A 346 -0.66 -6.81 33.87
CA LEU A 346 -0.50 -7.09 35.32
C LEU A 346 0.91 -7.62 35.64
N THR A 347 1.44 -8.51 34.79
CA THR A 347 2.81 -9.00 34.91
C THR A 347 3.82 -7.85 34.81
N MET A 348 3.62 -6.93 33.85
CA MET A 348 4.46 -5.76 33.69
C MET A 348 4.34 -4.80 34.89
N ALA A 349 3.13 -4.53 35.37
CA ALA A 349 2.88 -3.70 36.54
C ALA A 349 3.53 -4.22 37.83
N ASN A 350 3.64 -5.53 37.97
CA ASN A 350 4.28 -6.20 39.10
C ASN A 350 5.78 -6.44 38.91
N SER A 351 6.31 -6.16 37.76
CA SER A 351 7.73 -6.34 37.45
C SER A 351 8.62 -5.25 38.11
N SER A 352 9.91 -5.54 38.20
CA SER A 352 10.91 -4.56 38.62
C SER A 352 11.03 -3.34 37.70
N PHE A 353 10.34 -3.35 36.57
CA PHE A 353 10.25 -2.22 35.63
C PHE A 353 9.61 -0.98 36.28
N TYR A 354 8.59 -1.18 37.12
CA TYR A 354 7.93 -0.12 37.89
C TYR A 354 8.36 -0.05 39.36
N GLY A 355 9.45 -0.74 39.75
CA GLY A 355 10.02 -0.77 41.07
C GLY A 355 9.45 -1.90 41.93
N SER A 356 10.23 -2.36 42.94
CA SER A 356 9.77 -3.37 43.89
C SER A 356 8.73 -2.77 44.83
N ARG A 357 7.54 -3.37 44.88
CA ARG A 357 6.40 -2.92 45.69
C ARG A 357 6.09 -3.94 46.78
N ALA A 358 5.58 -3.45 47.91
CA ALA A 358 5.15 -4.31 49.01
C ALA A 358 3.81 -5.00 48.74
N THR A 359 2.97 -4.48 47.84
CA THR A 359 1.66 -5.01 47.48
C THR A 359 1.60 -5.33 45.99
N GLU A 360 1.13 -6.53 45.68
CA GLU A 360 0.92 -7.03 44.34
C GLU A 360 -0.29 -6.34 43.68
N VAL A 361 -0.16 -5.95 42.43
CA VAL A 361 -1.24 -5.40 41.59
C VAL A 361 -2.03 -6.55 40.99
N THR A 362 -3.28 -6.72 41.43
CA THR A 362 -4.12 -7.87 41.06
C THR A 362 -5.22 -7.50 40.06
N SER A 363 -5.42 -6.22 39.79
CA SER A 363 -6.44 -5.77 38.83
C SER A 363 -5.95 -4.61 37.93
N VAL A 364 -6.54 -4.49 36.74
CA VAL A 364 -6.26 -3.37 35.81
C VAL A 364 -6.61 -2.04 36.46
N SER A 365 -7.70 -1.95 37.21
CA SER A 365 -8.08 -0.73 37.94
C SER A 365 -7.02 -0.32 38.97
N GLN A 366 -6.44 -1.28 39.72
CA GLN A 366 -5.31 -1.00 40.60
C GLN A 366 -4.08 -0.53 39.82
N ALA A 367 -3.79 -1.15 38.68
CA ALA A 367 -2.69 -0.70 37.81
C ALA A 367 -2.90 0.74 37.38
N VAL A 368 -4.11 1.12 36.96
CA VAL A 368 -4.45 2.50 36.57
C VAL A 368 -4.30 3.49 37.72
N VAL A 369 -4.73 3.12 38.92
CA VAL A 369 -4.59 3.98 40.12
C VAL A 369 -3.12 4.18 40.49
N LEU A 370 -2.34 3.10 40.42
CA LEU A 370 -0.95 3.08 40.90
C LEU A 370 0.06 3.64 39.87
N LEU A 371 -0.15 3.37 38.59
CA LEU A 371 0.74 3.79 37.50
C LEU A 371 0.25 5.06 36.82
N GLY A 372 -1.04 5.35 36.91
CA GLY A 372 -1.69 6.42 36.17
C GLY A 372 -2.23 5.95 34.81
N VAL A 373 -3.29 6.64 34.34
CA VAL A 373 -3.99 6.32 33.07
C VAL A 373 -3.02 6.36 31.88
N GLN A 374 -2.15 7.35 31.83
CA GLN A 374 -1.21 7.53 30.72
C GLN A 374 -0.22 6.37 30.63
N GLN A 375 0.38 5.95 31.74
CA GLN A 375 1.33 4.85 31.75
C GLN A 375 0.70 3.51 31.40
N VAL A 376 -0.49 3.23 31.94
CA VAL A 376 -1.24 2.01 31.59
C VAL A 376 -1.62 2.00 30.11
N ARG A 377 -2.07 3.11 29.58
CA ARG A 377 -2.35 3.27 28.15
C ARG A 377 -1.12 2.95 27.30
N MET A 378 0.02 3.53 27.63
CA MET A 378 1.26 3.38 26.87
C MET A 378 1.74 1.92 26.88
N VAL A 379 1.71 1.26 28.05
CA VAL A 379 2.06 -0.16 28.19
C VAL A 379 1.09 -1.04 27.41
N ALA A 380 -0.21 -0.78 27.50
CA ALA A 380 -1.22 -1.54 26.77
C ALA A 380 -1.05 -1.39 25.26
N SER A 381 -0.78 -0.17 24.76
CA SER A 381 -0.50 0.06 23.33
C SER A 381 0.75 -0.71 22.86
N SER A 382 1.82 -0.69 23.67
CA SER A 382 3.05 -1.43 23.34
C SER A 382 2.81 -2.94 23.32
N LEU A 383 2.14 -3.47 24.32
CA LEU A 383 1.82 -4.91 24.40
C LEU A 383 0.91 -5.36 23.26
N THR A 384 -0.05 -4.51 22.86
CA THR A 384 -0.91 -4.78 21.70
C THR A 384 -0.09 -4.80 20.41
N LEU A 385 0.72 -3.78 20.19
CA LEU A 385 1.54 -3.66 18.99
C LEU A 385 2.50 -4.84 18.83
N PHE A 386 3.31 -5.09 19.86
CA PHE A 386 4.32 -6.16 19.81
C PHE A 386 3.73 -7.56 19.98
N GLY A 387 2.57 -7.69 20.61
CA GLY A 387 1.88 -8.95 20.74
C GLY A 387 1.25 -9.48 19.45
N HIS A 388 0.97 -8.61 18.50
CA HIS A 388 0.37 -8.98 17.21
C HIS A 388 1.39 -9.14 16.07
N LEU A 389 2.50 -8.42 16.11
CA LEU A 389 3.61 -8.60 15.14
C LEU A 389 4.37 -9.90 15.46
N LYS A 390 3.68 -11.04 15.42
CA LYS A 390 4.25 -12.37 15.64
C LYS A 390 4.42 -13.08 14.30
N GLY A 391 5.62 -13.54 14.02
CA GLY A 391 5.93 -14.38 12.87
C GLY A 391 7.06 -15.35 13.22
N ASP A 392 7.16 -16.43 12.45
CA ASP A 392 8.26 -17.39 12.56
C ASP A 392 9.58 -16.83 11.96
N SER A 393 9.55 -15.63 11.40
CA SER A 393 10.69 -14.96 10.78
C SER A 393 11.71 -14.57 11.86
N GLU A 394 12.94 -15.06 11.72
CA GLU A 394 14.09 -14.69 12.55
C GLU A 394 14.43 -13.21 12.42
N VAL A 395 14.35 -12.67 11.20
CA VAL A 395 14.57 -11.25 10.89
C VAL A 395 13.60 -10.36 11.67
N LEU A 396 12.32 -10.74 11.75
CA LEU A 396 11.32 -9.98 12.52
C LEU A 396 11.62 -10.03 14.02
N ARG A 397 11.98 -11.21 14.56
CA ARG A 397 12.35 -11.36 15.98
C ARG A 397 13.55 -10.48 16.34
N ASP A 398 14.57 -10.45 15.52
CA ASP A 398 15.76 -9.62 15.73
C ASP A 398 15.43 -8.13 15.68
N SER A 399 14.65 -7.70 14.70
CA SER A 399 14.20 -6.32 14.58
C SER A 399 13.33 -5.89 15.76
N MET A 400 12.43 -6.75 16.24
CA MET A 400 11.61 -6.48 17.44
C MET A 400 12.45 -6.46 18.71
N THR A 401 13.44 -7.33 18.83
CA THR A 401 14.38 -7.36 19.97
C THR A 401 15.19 -6.07 20.03
N LYS A 402 15.72 -5.62 18.89
CA LYS A 402 16.41 -4.33 18.74
C LYS A 402 15.50 -3.18 19.13
N SER A 403 14.26 -3.16 18.65
CA SER A 403 13.26 -2.12 18.98
C SER A 403 12.98 -2.06 20.48
N PHE A 404 12.84 -3.21 21.15
CA PHE A 404 12.62 -3.26 22.59
C PHE A 404 13.83 -2.77 23.39
N LEU A 405 15.05 -3.15 22.99
CA LEU A 405 16.29 -2.68 23.60
C LEU A 405 16.43 -1.15 23.44
N SER A 406 16.15 -0.62 22.26
CA SER A 406 16.11 0.82 22.00
C SER A 406 15.16 1.55 22.97
N GLY A 407 13.97 0.99 23.19
CA GLY A 407 13.02 1.52 24.19
C GLY A 407 13.60 1.55 25.60
N LEU A 408 14.25 0.47 26.06
CA LEU A 408 14.88 0.41 27.39
C LEU A 408 15.96 1.46 27.56
N ILE A 409 16.79 1.66 26.54
CA ILE A 409 17.85 2.66 26.53
C ILE A 409 17.24 4.07 26.55
N ALA A 410 16.28 4.37 25.69
CA ALA A 410 15.60 5.66 25.63
C ALA A 410 14.96 6.04 26.97
N ARG A 411 14.27 5.09 27.61
CA ARG A 411 13.70 5.27 28.95
C ARG A 411 14.77 5.62 29.99
N HIS A 412 15.88 4.90 30.00
CA HIS A 412 16.96 5.15 30.94
C HIS A 412 17.57 6.55 30.74
N LEU A 413 17.80 6.94 29.49
CA LEU A 413 18.30 8.28 29.14
C LEU A 413 17.31 9.37 29.60
N ALA A 414 16.02 9.18 29.38
CA ALA A 414 14.97 10.11 29.81
C ALA A 414 14.90 10.25 31.34
N GLN A 415 15.02 9.13 32.09
CA GLN A 415 15.09 9.14 33.55
C GLN A 415 16.33 9.89 34.04
N ARG A 416 17.49 9.68 33.41
CA ARG A 416 18.72 10.42 33.74
C ARG A 416 18.59 11.92 33.47
N ALA A 417 17.95 12.30 32.36
CA ALA A 417 17.66 13.68 32.02
C ALA A 417 16.53 14.29 32.86
N LYS A 418 15.93 13.49 33.78
CA LYS A 418 14.82 13.89 34.68
C LYS A 418 13.60 14.41 33.91
N LEU A 419 13.34 13.86 32.73
CA LEU A 419 12.14 14.15 31.96
C LEU A 419 10.91 13.57 32.68
N ARG A 420 9.76 14.26 32.53
CA ARG A 420 8.51 13.88 33.21
C ARG A 420 7.98 12.52 32.76
N ASP A 421 8.09 12.23 31.46
CA ASP A 421 7.46 11.08 30.80
C ASP A 421 8.50 10.13 30.20
N ALA A 422 9.27 9.46 31.07
CA ALA A 422 10.27 8.46 30.65
C ALA A 422 9.64 7.26 29.93
N GLU A 423 8.36 6.97 30.18
CA GLU A 423 7.58 5.94 29.50
C GLU A 423 7.29 6.34 28.05
N GLU A 424 7.05 7.60 27.75
CA GLU A 424 6.94 8.08 26.36
C GLU A 424 8.24 7.85 25.60
N ALA A 425 9.38 8.11 26.22
CA ALA A 425 10.70 7.81 25.64
C ALA A 425 10.87 6.31 25.36
N PHE A 426 10.39 5.43 26.27
CA PHE A 426 10.41 3.99 26.04
C PHE A 426 9.67 3.61 24.76
N ILE A 427 8.43 4.07 24.60
CA ILE A 427 7.62 3.73 23.42
C ILE A 427 8.14 4.40 22.15
N ALA A 428 8.57 5.65 22.26
CA ALA A 428 9.21 6.35 21.15
C ALA A 428 10.45 5.59 20.65
N GLY A 429 11.28 5.08 21.57
CA GLY A 429 12.43 4.23 21.24
C GLY A 429 12.03 2.90 20.60
N MET A 430 10.99 2.24 21.14
CA MET A 430 10.46 1.00 20.54
C MET A 430 9.90 1.20 19.12
N CYS A 431 9.26 2.33 18.87
CA CYS A 431 8.61 2.62 17.59
C CYS A 431 9.56 3.18 16.52
N GLN A 432 10.84 3.41 16.83
CA GLN A 432 11.83 3.90 15.86
C GLN A 432 11.87 3.04 14.58
N ASN A 433 11.80 1.73 14.71
CA ASN A 433 11.85 0.79 13.59
C ASN A 433 10.44 0.29 13.19
N LEU A 434 9.37 1.01 13.55
CA LEU A 434 7.99 0.55 13.29
C LEU A 434 7.76 0.26 11.80
N GLY A 435 8.19 1.15 10.91
CA GLY A 435 7.98 0.95 9.47
C GLY A 435 8.76 -0.25 8.92
N GLU A 436 9.99 -0.50 9.38
CA GLU A 436 10.75 -1.69 8.99
C GLU A 436 10.09 -2.96 9.54
N ASN A 437 9.66 -2.97 10.80
CA ASN A 437 8.93 -4.10 11.40
C ASN A 437 7.64 -4.42 10.64
N LEU A 438 6.89 -3.40 10.24
CA LEU A 438 5.69 -3.55 9.42
C LEU A 438 6.02 -4.09 8.02
N THR A 439 7.13 -3.64 7.44
CA THR A 439 7.58 -4.13 6.13
C THR A 439 7.98 -5.60 6.22
N ILE A 440 8.74 -6.00 7.23
CA ILE A 440 9.11 -7.41 7.44
C ILE A 440 7.87 -8.29 7.62
N TYR A 441 6.86 -7.80 8.34
CA TYR A 441 5.67 -8.58 8.67
C TYR A 441 4.64 -8.65 7.52
N TYR A 442 4.32 -7.52 6.91
CA TYR A 442 3.28 -7.44 5.88
C TYR A 442 3.79 -7.57 4.44
N PHE A 443 5.08 -7.29 4.22
CA PHE A 443 5.71 -7.23 2.90
C PHE A 443 7.08 -7.94 2.90
N PRO A 444 7.16 -9.22 3.32
CA PRO A 444 8.43 -9.92 3.49
C PRO A 444 9.24 -10.01 2.20
N GLU A 445 8.59 -10.24 1.05
CA GLU A 445 9.27 -10.30 -0.25
C GLU A 445 9.90 -8.96 -0.63
N GLU A 446 9.19 -7.87 -0.40
CA GLU A 446 9.71 -6.52 -0.64
C GLU A 446 10.87 -6.20 0.32
N HIS A 447 10.81 -6.67 1.56
CA HIS A 447 11.89 -6.50 2.52
C HIS A 447 13.17 -7.23 2.07
N ASP A 448 13.07 -8.45 1.59
CA ASP A 448 14.22 -9.20 1.06
C ASP A 448 14.85 -8.48 -0.13
N VAL A 449 14.04 -7.92 -1.02
CA VAL A 449 14.53 -7.10 -2.15
C VAL A 449 15.20 -5.81 -1.66
N ILE A 450 14.71 -5.18 -0.60
CA ILE A 450 15.35 -4.00 0.01
C ILE A 450 16.76 -4.36 0.51
N LEU A 451 16.89 -5.47 1.23
CA LEU A 451 18.18 -5.91 1.74
C LEU A 451 19.17 -6.22 0.61
N GLU A 452 18.71 -6.89 -0.45
CA GLU A 452 19.54 -7.18 -1.61
C GLU A 452 19.91 -5.92 -2.38
N THR A 453 18.99 -4.99 -2.56
CA THR A 453 19.24 -3.69 -3.21
C THR A 453 20.25 -2.86 -2.41
N ALA A 454 20.12 -2.81 -1.09
CA ALA A 454 21.06 -2.13 -0.22
C ALA A 454 22.47 -2.71 -0.37
N ARG A 455 22.60 -4.05 -0.36
CA ARG A 455 23.87 -4.75 -0.50
C ARG A 455 24.51 -4.56 -1.88
N THR A 456 23.75 -4.73 -2.95
CA THR A 456 24.29 -4.70 -4.32
C THR A 456 24.63 -3.30 -4.80
N LYS A 457 23.86 -2.28 -4.39
CA LYS A 457 24.09 -0.88 -4.75
C LYS A 457 24.94 -0.12 -3.73
N GLY A 458 25.30 -0.72 -2.59
CA GLY A 458 26.00 -0.03 -1.49
C GLY A 458 25.20 1.12 -0.88
N LEU A 459 23.86 0.98 -0.82
CA LEU A 459 22.96 2.03 -0.34
C LEU A 459 22.56 1.78 1.12
N PRO A 460 22.29 2.84 1.91
CA PRO A 460 21.63 2.70 3.19
C PRO A 460 20.24 2.04 3.01
N ARG A 461 19.80 1.21 3.97
CA ARG A 461 18.52 0.48 3.91
C ARG A 461 17.31 1.39 3.66
N TRP A 462 17.26 2.58 4.31
CA TRP A 462 16.19 3.55 4.10
C TRP A 462 16.08 4.01 2.64
N LYS A 463 17.23 4.20 1.97
CA LYS A 463 17.25 4.61 0.56
C LYS A 463 16.86 3.46 -0.37
N ALA A 464 17.30 2.24 -0.05
CA ALA A 464 16.85 1.05 -0.76
C ALA A 464 15.33 0.82 -0.55
N ALA A 465 14.77 1.16 0.62
CA ALA A 465 13.34 1.12 0.85
C ALA A 465 12.58 2.11 -0.06
N VAL A 466 13.10 3.32 -0.28
CA VAL A 466 12.52 4.26 -1.26
C VAL A 466 12.54 3.66 -2.67
N ASP A 467 13.65 3.03 -3.09
CA ASP A 467 13.76 2.38 -4.40
C ASP A 467 12.76 1.22 -4.59
N VAL A 468 12.39 0.53 -3.50
CA VAL A 468 11.56 -0.68 -3.56
C VAL A 468 10.09 -0.41 -3.23
N LEU A 469 9.84 0.35 -2.17
CA LEU A 469 8.48 0.65 -1.67
C LEU A 469 7.93 1.98 -2.19
N GLY A 470 8.79 2.88 -2.69
CA GLY A 470 8.45 4.26 -3.04
C GLY A 470 8.32 5.21 -1.84
N CYS A 471 8.63 4.75 -0.63
CA CYS A 471 8.75 5.55 0.58
C CYS A 471 9.78 4.94 1.54
N ASP A 472 10.33 5.72 2.45
CA ASP A 472 11.20 5.20 3.48
C ASP A 472 10.41 4.58 4.65
N PHE A 473 11.11 3.84 5.51
CA PHE A 473 10.52 3.19 6.68
C PHE A 473 9.93 4.19 7.68
N ALA A 474 10.59 5.35 7.87
CA ALA A 474 10.14 6.36 8.80
C ALA A 474 8.78 6.95 8.38
N MET A 475 8.61 7.23 7.09
CA MET A 475 7.35 7.71 6.52
C MET A 475 6.23 6.68 6.66
N LEU A 476 6.49 5.40 6.35
CA LEU A 476 5.51 4.33 6.52
C LEU A 476 5.11 4.20 8.00
N GLY A 477 6.09 4.10 8.89
CA GLY A 477 5.87 3.95 10.34
C GLY A 477 5.08 5.12 10.94
N ALA A 478 5.44 6.36 10.60
CA ALA A 478 4.77 7.56 11.09
C ALA A 478 3.30 7.65 10.64
N ASN A 479 2.99 7.28 9.40
CA ASN A 479 1.60 7.29 8.92
C ASN A 479 0.76 6.19 9.57
N VAL A 480 1.31 4.99 9.77
CA VAL A 480 0.64 3.94 10.54
C VAL A 480 0.41 4.38 11.98
N ALA A 481 1.40 5.00 12.61
CA ALA A 481 1.30 5.55 13.97
C ALA A 481 0.18 6.59 14.09
N LYS A 482 0.00 7.46 13.07
CA LYS A 482 -1.14 8.40 12.99
C LYS A 482 -2.48 7.68 12.94
N VAL A 483 -2.61 6.65 12.09
CA VAL A 483 -3.84 5.84 12.00
C VAL A 483 -4.15 5.14 13.31
N TRP A 484 -3.15 4.72 14.06
CA TRP A 484 -3.31 4.13 15.39
C TRP A 484 -3.47 5.15 16.51
N SER A 485 -3.58 6.44 16.17
CA SER A 485 -3.76 7.55 17.13
C SER A 485 -2.67 7.58 18.21
N LEU A 486 -1.43 7.24 17.85
CA LEU A 486 -0.29 7.37 18.74
C LEU A 486 0.01 8.85 19.01
N PRO A 487 0.57 9.19 20.20
CA PRO A 487 0.94 10.56 20.52
C PRO A 487 1.89 11.19 19.50
N GLN A 488 1.76 12.51 19.31
CA GLN A 488 2.54 13.25 18.33
C GLN A 488 4.06 13.12 18.54
N VAL A 489 4.51 13.10 19.79
CA VAL A 489 5.94 12.91 20.13
C VAL A 489 6.49 11.58 19.60
N ILE A 490 5.70 10.52 19.59
CA ILE A 490 6.11 9.21 19.04
C ILE A 490 6.18 9.28 17.52
N ILE A 491 5.20 9.92 16.89
CA ILE A 491 5.18 10.10 15.41
C ILE A 491 6.41 10.90 14.97
N GLU A 492 6.73 11.97 15.68
CA GLU A 492 7.93 12.79 15.41
C GLU A 492 9.23 12.04 15.69
N ALA A 493 9.26 11.19 16.72
CA ALA A 493 10.40 10.33 16.99
C ALA A 493 10.65 9.35 15.84
N ILE A 494 9.60 8.70 15.31
CA ILE A 494 9.70 7.79 14.15
C ILE A 494 10.28 8.51 12.94
N MET A 495 9.91 9.77 12.70
CA MET A 495 10.45 10.57 11.59
C MET A 495 11.94 10.91 11.74
N GLY A 496 12.51 10.66 12.92
CA GLY A 496 13.93 10.91 13.17
C GLY A 496 14.27 12.40 13.38
N ILE A 497 15.56 12.71 13.36
CA ILE A 497 16.11 14.06 13.51
C ILE A 497 16.61 14.53 12.15
N PRO A 498 16.36 15.79 11.72
CA PRO A 498 16.92 16.33 10.48
C PRO A 498 18.46 16.23 10.45
N ASP A 499 19.02 16.08 9.25
CA ASP A 499 20.45 16.03 9.02
C ASP A 499 21.14 17.27 9.62
N GLY A 500 22.21 17.05 10.40
CA GLY A 500 23.00 18.14 11.01
C GLY A 500 23.24 18.01 12.51
N GLY A 501 22.68 16.98 13.15
CA GLY A 501 22.91 16.70 14.57
C GLY A 501 21.80 17.22 15.49
N SER A 502 21.87 16.79 16.75
CA SER A 502 20.92 17.16 17.78
C SER A 502 21.18 18.60 18.24
N MET A 503 20.24 19.50 17.99
CA MET A 503 20.22 20.80 18.64
C MET A 503 19.78 20.65 20.10
N ALA A 504 20.13 21.64 20.97
CA ALA A 504 19.60 21.68 22.33
C ALA A 504 18.05 21.61 22.28
N PRO A 505 17.43 20.69 22.99
CA PRO A 505 15.97 20.52 22.93
C PRO A 505 15.29 21.74 23.57
N ALA A 506 14.25 22.27 22.91
CA ALA A 506 13.49 23.40 23.42
C ALA A 506 12.52 23.01 24.54
N ASP A 507 12.11 21.72 24.56
CA ASP A 507 11.16 21.15 25.52
C ASP A 507 11.40 19.64 25.75
N ASP A 508 10.63 19.06 26.67
CA ASP A 508 10.70 17.65 27.01
C ASP A 508 10.37 16.74 25.80
N GLN A 509 9.50 17.17 24.89
CA GLN A 509 9.10 16.37 23.71
C GLN A 509 10.25 16.24 22.71
N GLN A 510 10.96 17.36 22.45
CA GLN A 510 12.15 17.32 21.61
C GLN A 510 13.28 16.52 22.27
N ALA A 511 13.43 16.60 23.60
CA ALA A 511 14.38 15.77 24.33
C ALA A 511 14.05 14.27 24.20
N ILE A 512 12.79 13.87 24.35
CA ILE A 512 12.33 12.49 24.16
C ILE A 512 12.64 12.02 22.73
N ARG A 513 12.34 12.83 21.71
CA ARG A 513 12.66 12.52 20.31
C ARG A 513 14.16 12.27 20.14
N ASN A 514 15.00 13.19 20.58
CA ASN A 514 16.46 13.09 20.43
C ASN A 514 17.01 11.85 21.13
N LEU A 515 16.59 11.58 22.38
CA LEU A 515 17.04 10.43 23.15
C LEU A 515 16.55 9.09 22.56
N SER A 516 15.36 9.06 21.95
CA SER A 516 14.82 7.87 21.30
C SER A 516 15.57 7.54 20.01
N VAL A 517 15.90 8.54 19.21
CA VAL A 517 16.72 8.35 17.99
C VAL A 517 18.13 7.92 18.38
N MET A 518 18.76 8.57 19.39
CA MET A 518 20.06 8.17 19.94
C MET A 518 20.08 6.71 20.39
N ALA A 519 19.04 6.28 21.10
CA ALA A 519 18.92 4.90 21.57
C ALA A 519 18.86 3.89 20.42
N ASN A 520 18.16 4.22 19.34
CA ASN A 520 18.09 3.39 18.15
C ASN A 520 19.43 3.36 17.37
N GLU A 521 20.10 4.49 17.24
CA GLU A 521 21.45 4.56 16.65
C GLU A 521 22.47 3.74 17.44
N LEU A 522 22.39 3.77 18.78
CA LEU A 522 23.22 2.92 19.63
C LEU A 522 22.98 1.44 19.35
N CYS A 523 21.71 1.01 19.23
CA CYS A 523 21.40 -0.39 18.89
C CYS A 523 21.88 -0.78 17.50
N ALA A 524 21.86 0.14 16.53
CA ALA A 524 22.37 -0.09 15.18
C ALA A 524 23.89 -0.23 15.16
N ALA A 525 24.60 0.62 15.90
CA ALA A 525 26.06 0.61 15.99
C ALA A 525 26.65 -0.76 16.38
N PHE A 526 25.95 -1.48 17.26
CA PHE A 526 26.38 -2.81 17.69
C PHE A 526 26.08 -3.94 16.71
N VAL A 527 25.29 -3.68 15.68
CA VAL A 527 24.96 -4.66 14.62
C VAL A 527 25.81 -4.43 13.38
N ASP A 528 25.96 -3.16 12.99
CA ASP A 528 26.48 -2.77 11.67
C ASP A 528 27.98 -2.42 11.69
N ALA A 529 28.56 -2.10 12.86
CA ALA A 529 29.99 -1.74 12.96
C ALA A 529 30.89 -2.97 13.10
N GLU A 530 32.05 -2.95 12.43
CA GLU A 530 33.11 -3.90 12.70
C GLU A 530 33.63 -3.73 14.14
N ARG A 531 34.11 -4.83 14.74
CA ARG A 531 34.40 -4.90 16.18
C ARG A 531 35.38 -3.82 16.66
N ASP A 532 36.31 -3.43 15.80
CA ASP A 532 37.35 -2.44 16.12
C ASP A 532 36.84 -1.00 15.98
N GLU A 533 35.70 -0.77 15.34
CA GLU A 533 35.14 0.56 15.05
C GLU A 533 34.09 1.02 16.09
N VAL A 534 33.61 0.10 16.93
CA VAL A 534 32.50 0.40 17.87
C VAL A 534 32.83 1.57 18.81
N SER A 535 34.09 1.68 19.29
CA SER A 535 34.49 2.79 20.16
C SER A 535 34.36 4.13 19.46
N ASP A 536 34.80 4.23 18.21
CA ASP A 536 34.77 5.46 17.41
C ASP A 536 33.31 5.83 17.05
N VAL A 537 32.46 4.82 16.80
CA VAL A 537 31.03 5.03 16.56
C VAL A 537 30.34 5.56 17.82
N LEU A 538 30.66 5.01 19.02
CA LEU A 538 30.12 5.52 20.28
C LEU A 538 30.54 6.97 20.57
N ASP A 539 31.81 7.31 20.28
CA ASP A 539 32.30 8.69 20.41
C ASP A 539 31.57 9.64 19.43
N THR A 540 31.32 9.18 18.22
CA THR A 540 30.57 9.93 17.21
C THR A 540 29.12 10.17 17.67
N ILE A 541 28.44 9.15 18.21
CA ILE A 541 27.09 9.27 18.75
C ILE A 541 27.09 10.22 19.95
N ALA A 542 28.05 10.07 20.89
CA ALA A 542 28.15 10.96 22.05
C ALA A 542 28.31 12.43 21.64
N ALA A 543 29.18 12.71 20.67
CA ALA A 543 29.38 14.05 20.13
C ALA A 543 28.13 14.61 19.44
N ARG A 544 27.46 13.78 18.63
CA ARG A 544 26.23 14.17 17.90
C ARG A 544 25.11 14.61 18.84
N TYR A 545 24.96 13.97 19.99
CA TYR A 545 23.89 14.24 20.95
C TYR A 545 24.33 15.09 22.16
N ALA A 546 25.55 15.64 22.16
CA ALA A 546 26.08 16.40 23.27
C ALA A 546 25.21 17.62 23.68
N ALA A 547 24.49 18.22 22.73
CA ALA A 547 23.56 19.32 23.02
C ALA A 547 22.29 18.87 23.78
N THR A 548 21.91 17.60 23.66
CA THR A 548 20.77 17.01 24.38
C THR A 548 21.19 16.38 25.70
N THR A 549 22.33 15.69 25.70
CA THR A 549 22.87 15.01 26.90
C THR A 549 24.39 14.83 26.77
N GLU A 550 25.11 15.23 27.81
CA GLU A 550 26.56 15.02 27.87
C GLU A 550 26.84 13.61 28.41
N LEU A 551 27.26 12.71 27.52
CA LEU A 551 27.59 11.32 27.84
C LEU A 551 28.93 10.95 27.20
N SER A 552 29.76 10.20 27.94
CA SER A 552 30.95 9.59 27.36
C SER A 552 30.63 8.25 26.69
N SER A 553 31.47 7.84 25.75
CA SER A 553 31.40 6.52 25.11
C SER A 553 31.42 5.38 26.12
N GLU A 554 32.23 5.50 27.19
CA GLU A 554 32.27 4.54 28.29
C GLU A 554 30.93 4.43 29.01
N TYR A 555 30.23 5.55 29.24
CA TYR A 555 28.90 5.56 29.84
C TYR A 555 27.88 4.89 28.91
N LEU A 556 27.92 5.20 27.60
CA LEU A 556 27.03 4.62 26.62
C LEU A 556 27.19 3.10 26.55
N TYR A 557 28.44 2.62 26.63
CA TYR A 557 28.71 1.18 26.74
C TYR A 557 28.05 0.57 27.98
N LYS A 558 28.29 1.14 29.18
CA LYS A 558 27.71 0.64 30.45
C LYS A 558 26.18 0.66 30.41
N LEU A 559 25.62 1.71 29.84
CA LEU A 559 24.18 1.85 29.64
C LEU A 559 23.62 0.73 28.75
N PHE A 560 24.27 0.48 27.62
CA PHE A 560 23.88 -0.55 26.69
C PHE A 560 23.93 -1.94 27.34
N ALA A 561 25.00 -2.30 28.02
CA ALA A 561 25.15 -3.57 28.73
C ALA A 561 24.07 -3.75 29.83
N ALA A 562 23.80 -2.71 30.62
CA ALA A 562 22.76 -2.74 31.65
C ALA A 562 21.34 -2.86 31.05
N ALA A 563 21.09 -2.22 29.90
CA ALA A 563 19.80 -2.32 29.19
C ALA A 563 19.62 -3.73 28.61
N TYR A 564 20.70 -4.33 28.11
CA TYR A 564 20.67 -5.71 27.60
C TYR A 564 20.39 -6.75 28.71
N GLU A 565 20.97 -6.56 29.90
CA GLU A 565 20.64 -7.43 31.04
C GLU A 565 19.15 -7.35 31.42
N LYS A 566 18.57 -6.13 31.36
CA LYS A 566 17.13 -5.95 31.59
C LYS A 566 16.29 -6.56 30.48
N LEU A 567 16.75 -6.52 29.22
CA LEU A 567 16.06 -7.14 28.09
C LEU A 567 15.72 -8.60 28.39
N SER A 568 16.68 -9.39 28.87
CA SER A 568 16.49 -10.81 29.19
C SER A 568 15.39 -11.07 30.23
N LYS A 569 15.15 -10.10 31.12
CA LYS A 569 14.11 -10.19 32.16
C LYS A 569 12.71 -9.83 31.66
N PHE A 570 12.61 -8.89 30.70
CA PHE A 570 11.32 -8.38 30.24
C PHE A 570 10.87 -8.96 28.88
N ALA A 571 11.78 -9.44 28.07
CA ALA A 571 11.50 -10.05 26.77
C ALA A 571 10.38 -11.12 26.81
N PRO A 572 10.29 -12.00 27.83
CA PRO A 572 9.21 -12.99 27.91
C PRO A 572 7.81 -12.39 28.01
N ILE A 573 7.64 -11.18 28.58
CA ILE A 573 6.33 -10.50 28.70
C ILE A 573 5.83 -10.12 27.31
N PHE A 574 6.76 -9.77 26.41
CA PHE A 574 6.49 -9.43 25.01
C PHE A 574 6.59 -10.65 24.09
N GLU A 575 6.78 -11.86 24.67
CA GLU A 575 6.98 -13.13 23.94
C GLU A 575 8.18 -13.11 22.99
N ILE A 576 9.19 -12.28 23.28
CA ILE A 576 10.44 -12.20 22.54
C ILE A 576 11.39 -13.28 23.09
N ASN A 577 11.85 -14.19 22.23
CA ASN A 577 12.82 -15.22 22.61
C ASN A 577 14.26 -14.71 22.33
N VAL A 578 14.88 -14.19 23.37
CA VAL A 578 16.25 -13.64 23.32
C VAL A 578 17.29 -14.70 22.94
N ASN A 579 17.07 -15.97 23.31
CA ASN A 579 18.05 -17.04 23.11
C ASN A 579 18.14 -17.51 21.64
N SER A 580 17.16 -17.22 20.81
CA SER A 580 17.14 -17.58 19.39
C SER A 580 17.45 -16.38 18.47
N SER A 581 17.90 -15.26 19.00
CA SER A 581 18.20 -14.03 18.26
C SER A 581 19.68 -13.96 17.92
N GLU A 582 20.00 -13.84 16.63
CA GLU A 582 21.38 -13.60 16.17
C GLU A 582 21.91 -12.26 16.71
N PHE A 583 21.05 -11.24 16.73
CA PHE A 583 21.33 -9.94 17.33
C PHE A 583 21.79 -10.09 18.78
N CYS A 584 21.04 -10.84 19.59
CA CYS A 584 21.38 -11.05 21.00
C CYS A 584 22.69 -11.81 21.18
N SER A 585 22.97 -12.79 20.31
CA SER A 585 24.22 -13.55 20.31
C SER A 585 25.42 -12.64 19.99
N ALA A 586 25.29 -11.77 19.01
CA ALA A 586 26.33 -10.79 18.65
C ALA A 586 26.58 -9.80 19.81
N VAL A 587 25.52 -9.29 20.44
CA VAL A 587 25.61 -8.37 21.59
C VAL A 587 26.31 -9.04 22.79
N GLN A 588 25.96 -10.30 23.11
CA GLN A 588 26.60 -11.04 24.20
C GLN A 588 28.09 -11.23 23.98
N GLN A 589 28.49 -11.64 22.79
CA GLN A 589 29.89 -11.82 22.44
C GLN A 589 30.68 -10.51 22.56
N TRP A 590 30.06 -9.41 22.16
CA TRP A 590 30.68 -8.11 22.22
C TRP A 590 30.83 -7.61 23.68
N ILE A 591 29.81 -7.75 24.53
CA ILE A 591 29.88 -7.41 25.94
C ILE A 591 31.01 -8.22 26.63
N ALA A 592 31.05 -9.53 26.41
CA ALA A 592 32.06 -10.42 27.00
C ALA A 592 33.50 -10.09 26.55
N LEU A 593 33.69 -9.64 25.31
CA LEU A 593 34.99 -9.21 24.82
C LEU A 593 35.47 -7.93 25.52
N ARG A 594 34.58 -6.94 25.62
CA ARG A 594 34.91 -5.66 26.23
C ARG A 594 35.16 -5.75 27.73
N GLU A 595 34.46 -6.62 28.45
CA GLU A 595 34.74 -6.90 29.86
C GLU A 595 36.14 -7.48 30.07
N ARG A 596 36.59 -8.34 29.14
CA ARG A 596 37.97 -8.87 29.17
C ARG A 596 39.03 -7.81 28.92
N GLU A 597 38.78 -6.87 28.00
CA GLU A 597 39.67 -5.75 27.72
C GLU A 597 39.80 -4.78 28.88
N LEU A 598 38.68 -4.53 29.60
CA LEU A 598 38.67 -3.67 30.79
C LEU A 598 39.28 -4.34 32.04
N ALA A 599 39.38 -5.66 32.04
CA ALA A 599 39.98 -6.45 33.13
C ALA A 599 41.47 -6.71 32.94
N ALA A 600 42.00 -6.52 31.71
CA ALA A 600 43.43 -6.66 31.34
C ALA A 600 44.17 -5.32 31.50
#